data_888283e524b204b01a0fe1d553771fd3
#
_entry.id   888283e524b204b01a0fe1d553771fd3
#
_cell.length_a   1.000
_cell.length_b   1.000
_cell.length_c   1.000
_cell.angle_alpha   90.00
_cell.angle_beta   90.00
_cell.angle_gamma   90.00
#
_symmetry.space_group_name_H-M   'P 1'
#
loop_
_entity.id
_entity.type
_entity.pdbx_description
1 polymer ?
#
loop_
_entity_poly.entity_id
_entity_poly.type
_entity_poly.pdbx_seq_one_letter_code
_entity_poly.pdbx_strand_id
1 'polypeptide(L)'
;YLDYARKQLKRNYKLNEIARKKYASKYEYPWRNIDDSTIENKDFERRQLSFTIDQQKILSLLVGETLYNNLSVSLRELSQNAIDAVKVKLYELQDAKAADGYKPRVDVYWDESTRELMVCDNGTGMDMNIIENHLLKVGSSRYQDAEFQKKHPNYNSISRFGIGLLTCFLIADDVDILTQMNDKEKPLLLKIRKVHGKYLLKHGAERGSNLQIREKTGTSIKLKVRPSIVDFDPEQILTDWILIPNCQFYYHEGTKAEKRIGFDAPKHLIESVLKAKGISLSDHKYKILDYNDNGIELAMLLSYNSFMKEYSMVESNSFWLDQKQTRVTPWGMSIEGIRIDENTPGFKGHPFVAYANMVGKEAPKTNVARSNVNSASVSKMLRSIYKLYLENIEIQRKDLQNDFSVTWVAEEMTWLLNSLLLRQDQYSRCEFSDIEILKDKLSSSELLLVENMDKREFCSLNSLVSKGHFWTIESEAFAAANSLLKEIKSTDKSAVSLLKTLYGEEEAELGNIDVLLCKQRYY
;
A
#
# COMPACT_ATOMS: atom_id res chain seq x y z
N TYR A 1 -41.40 20.18 -3.76
CA TYR A 1 -42.37 20.07 -2.69
C TYR A 1 -43.59 19.19 -3.11
N LEU A 2 -44.21 19.48 -4.26
CA LEU A 2 -45.36 18.71 -4.79
C LEU A 2 -45.02 17.22 -5.01
N ASP A 3 -43.85 16.88 -5.55
CA ASP A 3 -43.41 15.50 -5.73
C ASP A 3 -43.23 14.78 -4.40
N TYR A 4 -42.73 15.48 -3.38
CA TYR A 4 -42.67 14.95 -2.03
C TYR A 4 -44.08 14.69 -1.48
N ALA A 5 -44.98 15.66 -1.62
CA ALA A 5 -46.38 15.54 -1.19
C ALA A 5 -47.09 14.37 -1.88
N ARG A 6 -46.92 14.23 -3.21
CA ARG A 6 -47.46 13.07 -3.98
C ARG A 6 -46.90 11.73 -3.48
N LYS A 7 -45.62 11.70 -3.15
CA LYS A 7 -44.95 10.49 -2.60
C LYS A 7 -45.51 10.12 -1.22
N GLN A 8 -45.76 11.10 -0.36
CA GLN A 8 -46.35 10.88 0.96
C GLN A 8 -47.82 10.44 0.84
N LEU A 9 -48.58 11.06 -0.05
CA LEU A 9 -49.96 10.67 -0.34
C LEU A 9 -50.06 9.19 -0.78
N LYS A 10 -49.18 8.77 -1.71
CA LYS A 10 -49.12 7.39 -2.21
C LYS A 10 -48.70 6.41 -1.09
N ARG A 11 -47.82 6.84 -0.18
CA ARG A 11 -47.42 6.04 0.99
C ARG A 11 -48.56 5.89 1.99
N ASN A 12 -49.28 6.98 2.29
CA ASN A 12 -50.43 6.96 3.20
C ASN A 12 -51.57 6.09 2.65
N TYR A 13 -51.82 6.14 1.34
CA TYR A 13 -52.81 5.26 0.72
C TYR A 13 -52.46 3.79 0.89
N LYS A 14 -51.19 3.39 0.66
CA LYS A 14 -50.73 2.02 0.89
C LYS A 14 -50.86 1.58 2.35
N LEU A 15 -50.51 2.45 3.29
CA LEU A 15 -50.65 2.16 4.73
C LEU A 15 -52.12 1.98 5.12
N ASN A 16 -53.01 2.82 4.58
CA ASN A 16 -54.45 2.69 4.82
C ASN A 16 -55.02 1.38 4.26
N GLU A 17 -54.57 0.94 3.07
CA GLU A 17 -54.95 -0.38 2.54
C GLU A 17 -54.52 -1.52 3.43
N ILE A 18 -53.29 -1.47 3.97
CA ILE A 18 -52.79 -2.47 4.90
C ILE A 18 -53.59 -2.45 6.21
N ALA A 19 -53.89 -1.26 6.74
CA ALA A 19 -54.70 -1.12 7.94
C ALA A 19 -56.14 -1.63 7.76
N ARG A 20 -56.75 -1.36 6.65
CA ARG A 20 -58.09 -1.90 6.29
C ARG A 20 -58.10 -3.42 6.30
N LYS A 21 -57.12 -4.03 5.67
CA LYS A 21 -56.99 -5.50 5.62
C LYS A 21 -56.74 -6.08 7.03
N LYS A 22 -55.92 -5.43 7.82
CA LYS A 22 -55.52 -5.97 9.14
C LYS A 22 -56.55 -5.75 10.24
N TYR A 23 -57.28 -4.62 10.22
CA TYR A 23 -58.17 -4.19 11.30
C TYR A 23 -59.63 -4.10 10.87
N ALA A 24 -60.02 -4.58 9.69
CA ALA A 24 -61.37 -4.49 9.14
C ALA A 24 -61.97 -3.07 9.20
N SER A 25 -61.13 -2.05 9.07
CA SER A 25 -61.54 -0.65 9.19
C SER A 25 -62.45 -0.25 8.04
N LYS A 26 -63.56 0.41 8.36
CA LYS A 26 -64.52 0.96 7.39
C LYS A 26 -64.09 2.29 6.81
N TYR A 27 -63.04 2.89 7.34
CA TYR A 27 -62.56 4.19 6.89
C TYR A 27 -61.72 4.07 5.62
N GLU A 28 -62.07 4.87 4.61
CA GLU A 28 -61.26 5.05 3.40
C GLU A 28 -60.46 6.33 3.48
N TYR A 29 -59.19 6.27 3.04
CA TYR A 29 -58.38 7.46 2.88
C TYR A 29 -58.84 8.17 1.60
N PRO A 30 -59.50 9.34 1.69
CA PRO A 30 -60.22 9.93 0.54
C PRO A 30 -59.27 10.59 -0.48
N TRP A 31 -58.07 10.96 -0.03
CA TRP A 31 -57.15 11.73 -0.85
C TRP A 31 -56.37 10.80 -1.79
N ARG A 32 -56.60 10.93 -3.09
CA ARG A 32 -55.92 10.10 -4.11
C ARG A 32 -54.95 10.85 -4.98
N ASN A 33 -55.21 12.13 -5.25
CA ASN A 33 -54.40 12.99 -6.09
C ASN A 33 -54.21 14.37 -5.45
N ILE A 34 -53.13 15.03 -5.83
CA ILE A 34 -52.88 16.44 -5.58
C ILE A 34 -53.14 17.13 -6.92
N ASP A 35 -54.16 17.97 -6.95
CA ASP A 35 -54.42 18.84 -8.08
C ASP A 35 -53.50 20.06 -7.97
N ASP A 36 -52.60 20.21 -8.91
CA ASP A 36 -51.67 21.32 -9.03
C ASP A 36 -51.91 22.19 -10.28
N SER A 37 -53.10 21.99 -10.92
CA SER A 37 -53.46 22.72 -12.14
C SER A 37 -53.57 24.24 -11.95
N THR A 38 -53.82 24.69 -10.73
CA THR A 38 -53.91 26.14 -10.38
C THR A 38 -52.61 26.73 -9.84
N ILE A 39 -51.55 25.93 -9.75
CA ILE A 39 -50.23 26.40 -9.26
C ILE A 39 -49.41 26.91 -10.43
N GLU A 40 -49.32 28.22 -10.53
CA GLU A 40 -48.46 28.87 -11.53
C GLU A 40 -47.08 29.16 -10.95
N ASN A 41 -46.03 28.90 -11.73
CA ASN A 41 -44.68 29.31 -11.40
C ASN A 41 -44.48 30.76 -11.83
N LYS A 42 -44.15 31.63 -10.88
CA LYS A 42 -43.73 33.00 -11.17
C LYS A 42 -42.21 33.08 -11.07
N ASP A 43 -41.60 33.71 -12.05
CA ASP A 43 -40.18 34.06 -12.10
C ASP A 43 -39.19 32.87 -12.21
N PHE A 44 -39.66 31.62 -12.43
CA PHE A 44 -38.80 30.49 -12.73
C PHE A 44 -39.49 29.44 -13.61
N GLU A 45 -38.68 28.79 -14.44
CA GLU A 45 -39.14 27.70 -15.27
C GLU A 45 -38.87 26.36 -14.54
N ARG A 46 -39.92 25.57 -14.36
CA ARG A 46 -39.79 24.25 -13.73
C ARG A 46 -39.25 23.24 -14.75
N ARG A 47 -37.90 23.05 -14.74
CA ARG A 47 -37.25 21.97 -15.50
C ARG A 47 -36.50 21.08 -14.53
N GLN A 48 -36.64 19.79 -14.72
CA GLN A 48 -35.80 18.81 -14.03
C GLN A 48 -34.48 18.74 -14.82
N LEU A 49 -33.51 19.57 -14.42
CA LEU A 49 -32.19 19.56 -15.00
C LEU A 49 -31.35 18.51 -14.28
N SER A 50 -30.66 17.68 -15.04
CA SER A 50 -29.67 16.75 -14.54
C SER A 50 -28.40 16.87 -15.38
N PHE A 51 -27.26 16.70 -14.75
CA PHE A 51 -26.03 16.53 -15.50
C PHE A 51 -26.10 15.19 -16.24
N THR A 52 -26.07 15.25 -17.56
CA THR A 52 -25.98 14.06 -18.41
C THR A 52 -24.54 13.88 -18.84
N ILE A 53 -24.04 12.67 -18.65
CA ILE A 53 -22.70 12.28 -19.02
C ILE A 53 -22.78 11.63 -20.41
N ASP A 54 -22.08 12.22 -21.39
CA ASP A 54 -21.81 11.53 -22.65
C ASP A 54 -20.78 10.43 -22.38
N GLN A 55 -21.27 9.21 -22.21
CA GLN A 55 -20.43 8.06 -21.88
C GLN A 55 -19.31 7.86 -22.89
N GLN A 56 -19.58 8.07 -24.20
CA GLN A 56 -18.58 7.91 -25.25
C GLN A 56 -17.46 8.93 -25.12
N LYS A 57 -17.80 10.19 -24.88
CA LYS A 57 -16.80 11.26 -24.73
C LYS A 57 -15.99 11.08 -23.45
N ILE A 58 -16.63 10.72 -22.34
CA ILE A 58 -15.90 10.48 -21.08
C ILE A 58 -14.98 9.26 -21.19
N LEU A 59 -15.44 8.17 -21.79
CA LEU A 59 -14.58 7.01 -22.03
C LEU A 59 -13.42 7.39 -22.96
N SER A 60 -13.65 8.20 -23.99
CA SER A 60 -12.58 8.70 -24.85
C SER A 60 -11.61 9.64 -24.13
N LEU A 61 -12.09 10.48 -23.21
CA LEU A 61 -11.25 11.34 -22.37
C LEU A 61 -10.44 10.53 -21.35
N LEU A 62 -11.07 9.58 -20.66
CA LEU A 62 -10.39 8.71 -19.70
C LEU A 62 -9.35 7.83 -20.38
N VAL A 63 -9.66 7.31 -21.57
CA VAL A 63 -8.73 6.52 -22.38
C VAL A 63 -7.71 7.45 -23.06
N GLY A 64 -8.11 8.66 -23.48
CA GLY A 64 -7.29 9.55 -24.30
C GLY A 64 -6.29 10.41 -23.54
N GLU A 65 -6.72 11.25 -22.62
CA GLU A 65 -5.87 12.30 -22.05
C GLU A 65 -5.18 11.93 -20.75
N THR A 66 -5.83 11.15 -19.89
CA THR A 66 -5.32 10.84 -18.54
C THR A 66 -4.43 9.59 -18.50
N LEU A 67 -4.66 8.63 -19.40
CA LEU A 67 -4.00 7.32 -19.39
C LEU A 67 -3.05 7.09 -20.58
N TYR A 68 -3.07 7.95 -21.62
CA TYR A 68 -2.31 7.77 -22.86
C TYR A 68 -0.78 7.76 -22.68
N ASN A 69 -0.28 8.38 -21.62
CA ASN A 69 1.16 8.47 -21.40
C ASN A 69 1.78 7.21 -20.77
N ASN A 70 0.96 6.21 -20.40
CA ASN A 70 1.50 5.02 -19.73
C ASN A 70 0.75 3.73 -20.14
N LEU A 71 1.22 3.08 -21.20
CA LEU A 71 0.67 1.81 -21.70
C LEU A 71 0.78 0.66 -20.67
N SER A 72 1.69 0.78 -19.71
CA SER A 72 1.88 -0.22 -18.65
C SER A 72 0.68 -0.34 -17.71
N VAL A 73 -0.18 0.69 -17.64
CA VAL A 73 -1.38 0.70 -16.80
C VAL A 73 -2.30 -0.47 -17.13
N SER A 74 -2.46 -0.82 -18.42
CA SER A 74 -3.34 -1.92 -18.84
C SER A 74 -2.94 -3.26 -18.23
N LEU A 75 -1.66 -3.63 -18.39
CA LEU A 75 -1.16 -4.91 -17.88
C LEU A 75 -1.10 -4.90 -16.34
N ARG A 76 -0.74 -3.76 -15.75
CA ARG A 76 -0.77 -3.59 -14.29
C ARG A 76 -2.17 -3.81 -13.72
N GLU A 77 -3.20 -3.17 -14.27
CA GLU A 77 -4.59 -3.30 -13.79
C GLU A 77 -5.15 -4.71 -13.97
N LEU A 78 -4.83 -5.38 -15.11
CA LEU A 78 -5.20 -6.78 -15.32
C LEU A 78 -4.53 -7.69 -14.29
N SER A 79 -3.24 -7.49 -14.03
CA SER A 79 -2.49 -8.26 -13.03
C SER A 79 -3.04 -8.05 -11.62
N GLN A 80 -3.41 -6.82 -11.27
CA GLN A 80 -4.02 -6.51 -9.97
C GLN A 80 -5.36 -7.22 -9.78
N ASN A 81 -6.22 -7.19 -10.81
CA ASN A 81 -7.50 -7.91 -10.76
C ASN A 81 -7.31 -9.42 -10.59
N ALA A 82 -6.32 -10.00 -11.27
CA ALA A 82 -5.98 -11.41 -11.14
C ALA A 82 -5.45 -11.75 -9.74
N ILE A 83 -4.54 -10.92 -9.20
CA ILE A 83 -4.02 -11.07 -7.83
C ILE A 83 -5.15 -10.97 -6.79
N ASP A 84 -6.04 -9.98 -6.92
CA ASP A 84 -7.20 -9.85 -6.04
C ASP A 84 -8.11 -11.08 -6.10
N ALA A 85 -8.38 -11.60 -7.28
CA ALA A 85 -9.23 -12.78 -7.46
C ALA A 85 -8.67 -14.03 -6.78
N VAL A 86 -7.36 -14.28 -6.88
CA VAL A 86 -6.72 -15.44 -6.23
C VAL A 86 -6.61 -15.25 -4.71
N LYS A 87 -6.39 -14.02 -4.24
CA LYS A 87 -6.36 -13.70 -2.81
C LYS A 87 -7.73 -13.89 -2.16
N VAL A 88 -8.80 -13.40 -2.79
CA VAL A 88 -10.16 -13.60 -2.27
C VAL A 88 -10.49 -15.08 -2.16
N LYS A 89 -10.15 -15.87 -3.18
CA LYS A 89 -10.36 -17.32 -3.13
C LYS A 89 -9.59 -17.99 -2.02
N LEU A 90 -8.32 -17.62 -1.82
CA LEU A 90 -7.53 -18.12 -0.70
C LEU A 90 -8.17 -17.77 0.65
N TYR A 91 -8.63 -16.54 0.79
CA TYR A 91 -9.29 -16.05 2.00
C TYR A 91 -10.60 -16.82 2.26
N GLU A 92 -11.45 -17.00 1.25
CA GLU A 92 -12.69 -17.79 1.35
C GLU A 92 -12.43 -19.26 1.71
N LEU A 93 -11.37 -19.87 1.17
CA LEU A 93 -10.98 -21.23 1.48
C LEU A 93 -10.40 -21.37 2.90
N GLN A 94 -9.65 -20.38 3.38
CA GLN A 94 -9.15 -20.33 4.75
C GLN A 94 -10.30 -20.23 5.76
N ASP A 95 -11.26 -19.34 5.53
CA ASP A 95 -12.46 -19.21 6.36
C ASP A 95 -13.27 -20.51 6.41
N ALA A 96 -13.34 -21.22 5.28
CA ALA A 96 -14.01 -22.53 5.17
C ALA A 96 -13.15 -23.71 5.67
N LYS A 97 -11.91 -23.46 6.13
CA LYS A 97 -10.91 -24.49 6.50
C LYS A 97 -10.65 -25.51 5.37
N ALA A 98 -10.72 -25.07 4.14
CA ALA A 98 -10.57 -25.88 2.91
C ALA A 98 -9.41 -25.39 2.02
N ALA A 99 -8.44 -24.67 2.59
CA ALA A 99 -7.32 -24.08 1.83
C ALA A 99 -6.23 -25.11 1.45
N ASP A 100 -6.28 -26.33 1.98
CA ASP A 100 -5.29 -27.35 1.71
C ASP A 100 -5.20 -27.67 0.21
N GLY A 101 -4.00 -27.53 -0.34
CA GLY A 101 -3.69 -27.79 -1.74
C GLY A 101 -3.96 -26.63 -2.71
N TYR A 102 -4.66 -25.57 -2.31
CA TYR A 102 -4.83 -24.41 -3.17
C TYR A 102 -3.57 -23.53 -3.16
N LYS A 103 -3.03 -23.29 -4.34
CA LYS A 103 -1.88 -22.39 -4.55
C LYS A 103 -2.36 -21.22 -5.40
N PRO A 104 -2.50 -20.01 -4.83
CA PRO A 104 -2.84 -18.81 -5.61
C PRO A 104 -1.87 -18.63 -6.76
N ARG A 105 -2.36 -18.59 -8.00
CA ARG A 105 -1.49 -18.49 -9.18
C ARG A 105 -2.07 -17.59 -10.24
N VAL A 106 -1.18 -16.75 -10.81
CA VAL A 106 -1.44 -15.90 -11.97
C VAL A 106 -0.38 -16.19 -13.02
N ASP A 107 -0.82 -16.37 -14.27
CA ASP A 107 0.06 -16.59 -15.43
C ASP A 107 -0.22 -15.53 -16.48
N VAL A 108 0.84 -14.92 -17.01
CA VAL A 108 0.77 -13.99 -18.14
C VAL A 108 1.50 -14.59 -19.32
N TYR A 109 0.80 -14.72 -20.43
CA TYR A 109 1.33 -15.27 -21.68
C TYR A 109 1.46 -14.16 -22.71
N TRP A 110 2.60 -14.11 -23.38
CA TRP A 110 2.86 -13.22 -24.50
C TRP A 110 3.35 -13.98 -25.72
N ASP A 111 2.70 -13.76 -26.83
CA ASP A 111 3.15 -14.22 -28.13
C ASP A 111 3.47 -13.01 -29.00
N GLU A 112 4.75 -12.75 -29.21
CA GLU A 112 5.22 -11.61 -29.99
C GLU A 112 4.80 -11.70 -31.46
N SER A 113 4.75 -12.93 -32.03
CA SER A 113 4.43 -13.16 -33.46
C SER A 113 2.99 -12.80 -33.78
N THR A 114 2.05 -13.13 -32.88
CA THR A 114 0.62 -12.83 -33.03
C THR A 114 0.21 -11.56 -32.30
N ARG A 115 1.08 -11.02 -31.43
CA ARG A 115 0.84 -9.92 -30.51
C ARG A 115 -0.32 -10.20 -29.55
N GLU A 116 -0.50 -11.46 -29.20
CA GLU A 116 -1.52 -11.89 -28.24
C GLU A 116 -0.97 -11.84 -26.81
N LEU A 117 -1.67 -11.12 -25.95
CA LEU A 117 -1.44 -11.06 -24.51
C LEU A 117 -2.60 -11.77 -23.80
N MET A 118 -2.27 -12.68 -22.87
CA MET A 118 -3.29 -13.37 -22.09
C MET A 118 -2.89 -13.36 -20.61
N VAL A 119 -3.81 -12.97 -19.73
CA VAL A 119 -3.67 -13.01 -18.29
C VAL A 119 -4.65 -14.05 -17.73
N CYS A 120 -4.15 -15.02 -17.00
CA CYS A 120 -4.92 -16.14 -16.45
C CYS A 120 -4.75 -16.20 -14.94
N ASP A 121 -5.83 -16.40 -14.21
CA ASP A 121 -5.83 -16.65 -12.77
C ASP A 121 -6.62 -17.92 -12.41
N ASN A 122 -6.31 -18.53 -11.28
CA ASN A 122 -7.09 -19.61 -10.67
C ASN A 122 -7.96 -19.10 -9.50
N GLY A 123 -8.40 -17.86 -9.56
CA GLY A 123 -9.15 -17.17 -8.52
C GLY A 123 -10.63 -17.56 -8.44
N THR A 124 -11.45 -16.65 -7.94
CA THR A 124 -12.90 -16.87 -7.72
C THR A 124 -13.70 -16.96 -9.02
N GLY A 125 -13.19 -16.43 -10.14
CA GLY A 125 -14.00 -16.24 -11.33
C GLY A 125 -15.16 -15.25 -11.15
N MET A 126 -16.03 -15.16 -12.14
CA MET A 126 -17.17 -14.24 -12.18
C MET A 126 -18.43 -14.93 -12.67
N ASP A 127 -19.57 -14.60 -12.06
CA ASP A 127 -20.91 -14.90 -12.54
C ASP A 127 -21.49 -13.74 -13.37
N MET A 128 -22.72 -13.89 -13.84
CA MET A 128 -23.40 -12.83 -14.61
C MET A 128 -23.59 -11.55 -13.82
N ASN A 129 -23.92 -11.67 -12.54
CA ASN A 129 -24.14 -10.50 -11.69
C ASN A 129 -22.86 -9.66 -11.54
N ILE A 130 -21.72 -10.31 -11.34
CA ILE A 130 -20.42 -9.63 -11.27
C ILE A 130 -20.06 -8.99 -12.61
N ILE A 131 -20.33 -9.68 -13.73
CA ILE A 131 -20.04 -9.13 -15.06
C ILE A 131 -20.86 -7.87 -15.31
N GLU A 132 -22.16 -7.89 -15.05
CA GLU A 132 -23.07 -6.77 -15.35
C GLU A 132 -22.88 -5.58 -14.40
N ASN A 133 -22.74 -5.85 -13.10
CA ASN A 133 -22.76 -4.80 -12.08
C ASN A 133 -21.36 -4.26 -11.71
N HIS A 134 -20.28 -4.99 -12.02
CA HIS A 134 -18.93 -4.59 -11.65
C HIS A 134 -17.97 -4.56 -12.83
N LEU A 135 -17.86 -5.62 -13.62
CA LEU A 135 -16.88 -5.68 -14.70
C LEU A 135 -17.17 -4.68 -15.82
N LEU A 136 -18.42 -4.59 -16.27
CA LEU A 136 -18.88 -3.71 -17.37
C LEU A 136 -19.34 -2.33 -16.88
N LYS A 137 -19.40 -2.10 -15.58
CA LYS A 137 -19.81 -0.83 -14.97
C LYS A 137 -18.59 -0.05 -14.52
N VAL A 138 -18.23 0.95 -15.30
CA VAL A 138 -17.08 1.84 -14.99
C VAL A 138 -17.28 2.54 -13.65
N GLY A 139 -16.24 2.55 -12.84
CA GLY A 139 -16.28 3.13 -11.49
C GLY A 139 -16.88 2.22 -10.42
N SER A 140 -17.26 0.98 -10.76
CA SER A 140 -17.77 -0.01 -9.82
C SER A 140 -16.70 -1.08 -9.55
N SER A 141 -16.45 -1.35 -8.26
CA SER A 141 -15.56 -2.44 -7.84
C SER A 141 -16.35 -3.38 -6.91
N ARG A 142 -16.39 -4.67 -7.22
CA ARG A 142 -17.00 -5.71 -6.37
C ARG A 142 -16.46 -5.64 -4.94
N TYR A 143 -15.19 -5.34 -4.79
CA TYR A 143 -14.53 -5.29 -3.49
C TYR A 143 -14.93 -4.11 -2.60
N GLN A 144 -15.59 -3.10 -3.19
CA GLN A 144 -16.16 -1.95 -2.46
C GLN A 144 -17.65 -2.12 -2.16
N ASP A 145 -18.26 -3.19 -2.63
CA ASP A 145 -19.65 -3.49 -2.35
C ASP A 145 -19.85 -3.74 -0.85
N ALA A 146 -20.92 -3.17 -0.29
CA ALA A 146 -21.26 -3.30 1.13
C ALA A 146 -21.47 -4.75 1.57
N GLU A 147 -22.04 -5.60 0.70
CA GLU A 147 -22.20 -7.03 0.97
C GLU A 147 -20.86 -7.76 1.01
N PHE A 148 -19.97 -7.46 0.05
CA PHE A 148 -18.64 -8.04 0.02
C PHE A 148 -17.81 -7.63 1.25
N GLN A 149 -17.80 -6.33 1.61
CA GLN A 149 -17.08 -5.84 2.79
C GLN A 149 -17.64 -6.41 4.10
N LYS A 150 -18.94 -6.65 4.17
CA LYS A 150 -19.58 -7.28 5.32
C LYS A 150 -19.18 -8.75 5.47
N LYS A 151 -19.02 -9.46 4.34
CA LYS A 151 -18.56 -10.85 4.30
C LYS A 151 -17.06 -10.97 4.59
N HIS A 152 -16.25 -10.01 4.14
CA HIS A 152 -14.81 -10.01 4.22
C HIS A 152 -14.26 -8.72 4.86
N PRO A 153 -14.49 -8.46 6.17
CA PRO A 153 -14.20 -7.18 6.82
C PRO A 153 -12.69 -6.85 6.91
N ASN A 154 -11.84 -7.86 6.84
CA ASN A 154 -10.38 -7.72 6.92
C ASN A 154 -9.68 -7.75 5.56
N TYR A 155 -10.43 -7.95 4.49
CA TYR A 155 -9.87 -7.98 3.14
C TYR A 155 -9.61 -6.57 2.61
N ASN A 156 -8.41 -6.37 2.08
CA ASN A 156 -8.02 -5.14 1.39
C ASN A 156 -7.72 -5.46 -0.08
N SER A 157 -8.51 -4.88 -0.99
CA SER A 157 -8.33 -5.06 -2.43
C SER A 157 -7.28 -4.11 -2.98
N ILE A 158 -6.56 -4.57 -3.99
CA ILE A 158 -5.67 -3.75 -4.81
C ILE A 158 -6.51 -2.93 -5.81
N SER A 159 -7.49 -3.59 -6.43
CA SER A 159 -8.36 -3.03 -7.49
C SER A 159 -9.57 -2.32 -6.88
N ARG A 160 -9.54 -0.98 -6.85
CA ARG A 160 -10.58 -0.17 -6.19
C ARG A 160 -11.39 0.72 -7.11
N PHE A 161 -10.84 1.05 -8.27
CA PHE A 161 -11.38 2.15 -9.08
C PHE A 161 -12.40 1.70 -10.13
N GLY A 162 -12.51 0.38 -10.40
CA GLY A 162 -13.47 -0.13 -11.38
C GLY A 162 -13.22 0.36 -12.81
N ILE A 163 -11.97 0.65 -13.16
CA ILE A 163 -11.57 1.09 -14.51
C ILE A 163 -10.67 0.06 -15.22
N GLY A 164 -10.32 -1.02 -14.55
CA GLY A 164 -9.30 -1.97 -15.01
C GLY A 164 -9.55 -2.54 -16.40
N LEU A 165 -10.78 -3.03 -16.67
CA LEU A 165 -11.12 -3.54 -18.00
C LEU A 165 -11.05 -2.45 -19.09
N LEU A 166 -11.43 -1.22 -18.74
CA LEU A 166 -11.40 -0.11 -19.68
C LEU A 166 -9.98 0.20 -20.16
N THR A 167 -8.98 0.04 -19.28
CA THR A 167 -7.58 0.28 -19.64
C THR A 167 -7.06 -0.70 -20.71
N CYS A 168 -7.69 -1.87 -20.91
CA CYS A 168 -7.34 -2.79 -21.99
C CYS A 168 -7.47 -2.14 -23.37
N PHE A 169 -8.42 -1.22 -23.51
CA PHE A 169 -8.65 -0.51 -24.78
C PHE A 169 -7.62 0.58 -25.08
N LEU A 170 -6.68 0.83 -24.17
CA LEU A 170 -5.47 1.60 -24.48
C LEU A 170 -4.55 0.85 -25.43
N ILE A 171 -4.49 -0.48 -25.33
CA ILE A 171 -3.55 -1.31 -26.07
C ILE A 171 -4.22 -2.24 -27.09
N ALA A 172 -5.51 -2.52 -26.97
CA ALA A 172 -6.24 -3.46 -27.83
C ALA A 172 -7.61 -2.90 -28.24
N ASP A 173 -8.16 -3.42 -29.33
CA ASP A 173 -9.53 -3.12 -29.76
C ASP A 173 -10.50 -4.20 -29.33
N ASP A 174 -10.03 -5.42 -29.19
CA ASP A 174 -10.81 -6.61 -28.87
C ASP A 174 -10.32 -7.26 -27.58
N VAL A 175 -11.26 -7.65 -26.72
CA VAL A 175 -10.98 -8.35 -25.47
C VAL A 175 -11.90 -9.57 -25.37
N ASP A 176 -11.31 -10.74 -25.17
CA ASP A 176 -12.01 -12.00 -24.93
C ASP A 176 -11.79 -12.43 -23.48
N ILE A 177 -12.87 -12.70 -22.74
CA ILE A 177 -12.83 -13.07 -21.33
C ILE A 177 -13.55 -14.39 -21.14
N LEU A 178 -12.83 -15.40 -20.67
CA LEU A 178 -13.41 -16.67 -20.24
C LEU A 178 -13.33 -16.74 -18.71
N THR A 179 -14.46 -16.91 -18.04
CA THR A 179 -14.50 -16.94 -16.58
C THR A 179 -15.44 -18.01 -16.06
N GLN A 180 -15.10 -18.59 -14.91
CA GLN A 180 -15.88 -19.64 -14.25
C GLN A 180 -15.82 -19.46 -12.74
N MET A 181 -16.96 -19.24 -12.11
CA MET A 181 -17.09 -19.09 -10.66
C MET A 181 -17.41 -20.41 -9.96
N ASN A 182 -18.10 -21.31 -10.64
CA ASN A 182 -18.56 -22.58 -10.09
C ASN A 182 -18.19 -23.73 -11.05
N ASP A 183 -17.54 -24.77 -10.55
CA ASP A 183 -17.12 -25.94 -11.34
C ASP A 183 -18.28 -26.81 -11.88
N LYS A 184 -19.47 -26.63 -11.33
CA LYS A 184 -20.71 -27.32 -11.77
C LYS A 184 -21.40 -26.65 -12.97
N GLU A 185 -21.03 -25.39 -13.27
CA GLU A 185 -21.60 -24.61 -14.33
C GLU A 185 -20.65 -24.52 -15.52
N LYS A 186 -21.20 -24.26 -16.72
CA LYS A 186 -20.36 -23.98 -17.89
C LYS A 186 -19.70 -22.62 -17.76
N PRO A 187 -18.44 -22.47 -18.16
CA PRO A 187 -17.77 -21.17 -18.14
C PRO A 187 -18.51 -20.15 -19.01
N LEU A 188 -18.41 -18.88 -18.63
CA LEU A 188 -18.97 -17.76 -19.40
C LEU A 188 -17.87 -17.19 -20.29
N LEU A 189 -18.14 -17.07 -21.59
CA LEU A 189 -17.27 -16.43 -22.56
C LEU A 189 -17.88 -15.09 -22.98
N LEU A 190 -17.22 -13.99 -22.60
CA LEU A 190 -17.58 -12.64 -22.98
C LEU A 190 -16.59 -12.13 -24.05
N LYS A 191 -17.12 -11.72 -25.20
CA LYS A 191 -16.32 -11.08 -26.27
C LYS A 191 -16.73 -9.63 -26.41
N ILE A 192 -15.77 -8.73 -26.26
CA ILE A 192 -15.96 -7.28 -26.41
C ILE A 192 -15.20 -6.83 -27.64
N ARG A 193 -15.92 -6.25 -28.61
CA ARG A 193 -15.37 -5.75 -29.86
C ARG A 193 -15.49 -4.22 -29.88
N LYS A 194 -14.36 -3.54 -29.61
CA LYS A 194 -14.24 -2.10 -29.37
C LYS A 194 -15.00 -1.64 -28.10
N VAL A 195 -14.49 -0.62 -27.43
CA VAL A 195 -15.06 -0.10 -26.15
C VAL A 195 -16.54 0.32 -26.25
N HIS A 196 -16.96 0.78 -27.43
CA HIS A 196 -18.35 1.18 -27.72
C HIS A 196 -19.07 0.17 -28.65
N GLY A 197 -18.52 -1.02 -28.80
CA GLY A 197 -18.98 -1.99 -29.76
C GLY A 197 -19.99 -2.99 -29.21
N LYS A 198 -20.03 -4.15 -29.87
CA LYS A 198 -20.93 -5.24 -29.49
C LYS A 198 -20.30 -6.11 -28.42
N TYR A 199 -21.11 -6.46 -27.44
CA TYR A 199 -20.79 -7.42 -26.40
C TYR A 199 -21.52 -8.72 -26.72
N LEU A 200 -20.77 -9.82 -26.82
CA LEU A 200 -21.31 -11.14 -27.08
C LEU A 200 -20.99 -12.04 -25.91
N LEU A 201 -22.04 -12.58 -25.28
CA LEU A 201 -21.92 -13.53 -24.18
C LEU A 201 -22.36 -14.91 -24.64
N LYS A 202 -21.57 -15.93 -24.30
CA LYS A 202 -21.86 -17.34 -24.55
C LYS A 202 -21.63 -18.18 -23.31
N HIS A 203 -22.38 -19.26 -23.15
CA HIS A 203 -22.11 -20.30 -22.17
C HIS A 203 -21.24 -21.40 -22.80
N GLY A 204 -20.06 -21.62 -22.24
CA GLY A 204 -19.04 -22.56 -22.69
C GLY A 204 -17.90 -21.92 -23.48
N ALA A 205 -16.75 -22.59 -23.50
CA ALA A 205 -15.60 -22.19 -24.29
C ALA A 205 -15.83 -22.47 -25.79
N GLU A 206 -15.25 -21.65 -26.66
CA GLU A 206 -15.26 -21.95 -28.10
C GLU A 206 -14.28 -23.08 -28.43
N ARG A 207 -14.67 -23.97 -29.36
CA ARG A 207 -13.76 -24.98 -29.90
C ARG A 207 -12.59 -24.27 -30.59
N GLY A 208 -11.34 -24.63 -30.21
CA GLY A 208 -10.14 -24.04 -30.79
C GLY A 208 -9.73 -22.67 -30.22
N SER A 209 -10.43 -22.14 -29.21
CA SER A 209 -9.94 -20.98 -28.49
C SER A 209 -8.77 -21.41 -27.58
N ASN A 210 -7.69 -20.59 -27.55
CA ASN A 210 -6.57 -20.82 -26.61
C ASN A 210 -6.94 -20.38 -25.17
N LEU A 211 -8.15 -19.84 -24.95
CA LEU A 211 -8.66 -19.48 -23.63
C LEU A 211 -9.04 -20.72 -22.85
N GLN A 212 -8.41 -20.91 -21.70
CA GLN A 212 -8.67 -22.03 -20.81
C GLN A 212 -8.76 -21.53 -19.35
N ILE A 213 -9.67 -22.13 -18.59
CA ILE A 213 -9.65 -22.00 -17.12
C ILE A 213 -8.60 -22.98 -16.62
N ARG A 214 -7.63 -22.46 -15.85
CA ARG A 214 -6.48 -23.26 -15.39
C ARG A 214 -6.86 -24.39 -14.43
N GLU A 215 -7.84 -24.14 -13.59
CA GLU A 215 -8.38 -25.09 -12.60
C GLU A 215 -9.90 -25.17 -12.73
N LYS A 216 -10.58 -25.46 -11.62
CA LYS A 216 -12.05 -25.53 -11.57
C LYS A 216 -12.72 -24.16 -11.65
N THR A 217 -12.05 -23.11 -11.18
CA THR A 217 -12.54 -21.72 -11.20
C THR A 217 -11.40 -20.77 -11.57
N GLY A 218 -11.74 -19.58 -12.04
CA GLY A 218 -10.77 -18.55 -12.41
C GLY A 218 -11.21 -17.74 -13.61
N THR A 219 -10.30 -16.91 -14.10
CA THR A 219 -10.53 -16.06 -15.27
C THR A 219 -9.33 -16.06 -16.20
N SER A 220 -9.60 -16.08 -17.52
CA SER A 220 -8.61 -15.85 -18.56
C SER A 220 -9.05 -14.67 -19.42
N ILE A 221 -8.22 -13.65 -19.52
CA ILE A 221 -8.45 -12.46 -20.34
C ILE A 221 -7.41 -12.43 -21.44
N LYS A 222 -7.88 -12.46 -22.70
CA LYS A 222 -7.02 -12.40 -23.88
C LYS A 222 -7.32 -11.15 -24.68
N LEU A 223 -6.27 -10.51 -25.14
CA LEU A 223 -6.34 -9.34 -26.00
C LEU A 223 -5.23 -9.35 -27.04
N LYS A 224 -5.48 -8.70 -28.19
CA LYS A 224 -4.50 -8.53 -29.24
C LYS A 224 -3.98 -7.10 -29.21
N VAL A 225 -2.71 -6.92 -28.85
CA VAL A 225 -2.06 -5.62 -28.79
C VAL A 225 -1.94 -5.01 -30.19
N ARG A 226 -2.37 -3.74 -30.32
CA ARG A 226 -2.37 -3.05 -31.62
C ARG A 226 -0.96 -2.95 -32.20
N PRO A 227 -0.81 -3.13 -33.52
CA PRO A 227 0.49 -2.98 -34.20
C PRO A 227 1.11 -1.59 -34.05
N SER A 228 0.28 -0.55 -33.85
CA SER A 228 0.74 0.83 -33.62
C SER A 228 1.52 1.04 -32.33
N ILE A 229 1.45 0.09 -31.39
CA ILE A 229 2.19 0.13 -30.13
C ILE A 229 3.50 -0.61 -30.34
N VAL A 230 4.59 0.12 -30.55
CA VAL A 230 5.88 -0.47 -30.92
C VAL A 230 6.65 -0.97 -29.70
N ASP A 231 6.71 -0.18 -28.63
CA ASP A 231 7.56 -0.44 -27.45
C ASP A 231 6.74 -1.08 -26.30
N PHE A 232 6.11 -2.24 -26.59
CA PHE A 232 5.37 -2.98 -25.58
C PHE A 232 6.18 -4.19 -25.09
N ASP A 233 6.79 -4.07 -23.93
CA ASP A 233 7.54 -5.11 -23.23
C ASP A 233 6.78 -5.58 -21.99
N PRO A 234 5.96 -6.65 -22.08
CA PRO A 234 5.19 -7.15 -20.95
C PRO A 234 6.06 -7.63 -19.78
N GLU A 235 7.21 -8.24 -20.06
CA GLU A 235 8.13 -8.74 -19.03
C GLU A 235 8.66 -7.59 -18.19
N GLN A 236 9.10 -6.51 -18.84
CA GLN A 236 9.59 -5.33 -18.15
C GLN A 236 8.49 -4.67 -17.29
N ILE A 237 7.29 -4.49 -17.88
CA ILE A 237 6.15 -3.92 -17.18
C ILE A 237 5.83 -4.73 -15.91
N LEU A 238 5.75 -6.06 -16.02
CA LEU A 238 5.46 -6.93 -14.88
C LEU A 238 6.56 -6.85 -13.81
N THR A 239 7.82 -6.89 -14.24
CA THR A 239 8.98 -6.82 -13.34
C THR A 239 9.04 -5.49 -12.58
N ASP A 240 8.63 -4.38 -13.22
CA ASP A 240 8.64 -3.05 -12.60
C ASP A 240 7.52 -2.86 -11.59
N TRP A 241 6.35 -3.48 -11.81
CA TRP A 241 5.17 -3.22 -11.01
C TRP A 241 4.80 -4.31 -10.01
N ILE A 242 5.07 -5.59 -10.33
CA ILE A 242 4.68 -6.74 -9.50
C ILE A 242 5.89 -7.19 -8.68
N LEU A 243 6.04 -6.69 -7.46
CA LEU A 243 7.24 -6.94 -6.67
C LEU A 243 7.05 -8.00 -5.57
N ILE A 244 5.93 -7.98 -4.83
CA ILE A 244 5.66 -8.93 -3.75
C ILE A 244 4.19 -9.39 -3.84
N PRO A 245 3.81 -10.14 -4.90
CA PRO A 245 2.40 -10.37 -5.26
C PRO A 245 1.61 -11.26 -4.29
N ASN A 246 2.24 -11.86 -3.27
CA ASN A 246 1.60 -12.81 -2.34
C ASN A 246 0.88 -13.99 -3.02
N CYS A 247 1.30 -14.31 -4.25
CA CYS A 247 0.87 -15.46 -5.04
C CYS A 247 1.99 -15.91 -5.97
N GLN A 248 1.84 -17.07 -6.57
CA GLN A 248 2.72 -17.51 -7.64
C GLN A 248 2.38 -16.72 -8.90
N PHE A 249 3.30 -15.86 -9.35
CA PHE A 249 3.12 -15.05 -10.54
C PHE A 249 4.16 -15.43 -11.58
N TYR A 250 3.72 -15.84 -12.79
CA TYR A 250 4.60 -16.32 -13.85
C TYR A 250 4.36 -15.60 -15.16
N TYR A 251 5.44 -15.37 -15.89
CA TYR A 251 5.45 -14.85 -17.25
C TYR A 251 5.93 -15.93 -18.21
N HIS A 252 5.22 -16.05 -19.34
CA HIS A 252 5.49 -17.01 -20.39
C HIS A 252 5.60 -16.27 -21.72
N GLU A 253 6.68 -16.52 -22.47
CA GLU A 253 6.91 -15.92 -23.77
C GLU A 253 7.23 -17.01 -24.80
N GLY A 254 6.28 -17.28 -25.69
CA GLY A 254 6.43 -18.29 -26.72
C GLY A 254 6.82 -19.66 -26.15
N THR A 255 7.97 -20.18 -26.58
CA THR A 255 8.53 -21.47 -26.13
C THR A 255 9.60 -21.33 -25.05
N LYS A 256 9.88 -20.11 -24.55
CA LYS A 256 10.85 -19.89 -23.48
C LYS A 256 10.36 -20.52 -22.18
N ALA A 257 11.31 -20.85 -21.29
CA ALA A 257 10.96 -21.32 -19.96
C ALA A 257 10.14 -20.28 -19.20
N GLU A 258 9.18 -20.74 -18.38
CA GLU A 258 8.40 -19.84 -17.52
C GLU A 258 9.31 -19.05 -16.58
N LYS A 259 9.04 -17.78 -16.44
CA LYS A 259 9.79 -16.88 -15.57
C LYS A 259 8.92 -16.46 -14.40
N ARG A 260 9.38 -16.67 -13.17
CA ARG A 260 8.73 -16.13 -11.98
C ARG A 260 8.90 -14.61 -11.94
N ILE A 261 7.82 -13.89 -11.67
CA ILE A 261 7.79 -12.45 -11.45
C ILE A 261 7.55 -12.17 -9.97
N GLY A 262 8.29 -11.21 -9.42
CA GLY A 262 8.19 -10.80 -8.03
C GLY A 262 8.95 -11.71 -7.05
N PHE A 263 8.85 -11.37 -5.79
CA PHE A 263 9.55 -11.97 -4.66
C PHE A 263 8.55 -12.36 -3.56
N ASP A 264 8.96 -13.24 -2.65
CA ASP A 264 8.09 -13.66 -1.55
C ASP A 264 8.07 -12.64 -0.39
N ALA A 265 9.13 -11.82 -0.27
CA ALA A 265 9.27 -10.82 0.77
C ALA A 265 10.27 -9.72 0.35
N PRO A 266 10.25 -8.53 1.00
CA PRO A 266 11.23 -7.47 0.76
C PRO A 266 12.69 -7.92 0.90
N LYS A 267 12.97 -8.81 1.84
CA LYS A 267 14.29 -9.40 2.05
C LYS A 267 14.79 -10.13 0.79
N HIS A 268 13.96 -10.97 0.19
CA HIS A 268 14.33 -11.74 -1.00
C HIS A 268 14.57 -10.84 -2.22
N LEU A 269 13.88 -9.68 -2.29
CA LEU A 269 14.15 -8.67 -3.30
C LEU A 269 15.58 -8.13 -3.14
N ILE A 270 15.97 -7.71 -1.93
CA ILE A 270 17.31 -7.18 -1.65
C ILE A 270 18.37 -8.27 -1.89
N GLU A 271 18.15 -9.50 -1.42
CA GLU A 271 19.06 -10.65 -1.65
C GLU A 271 19.27 -10.92 -3.14
N SER A 272 18.21 -10.85 -3.94
CA SER A 272 18.29 -11.03 -5.39
C SER A 272 19.17 -9.97 -6.05
N VAL A 273 19.04 -8.72 -5.62
CA VAL A 273 19.87 -7.62 -6.12
C VAL A 273 21.34 -7.78 -5.72
N LEU A 274 21.61 -8.17 -4.47
CA LEU A 274 22.97 -8.46 -4.01
C LEU A 274 23.60 -9.59 -4.81
N LYS A 275 22.85 -10.68 -5.03
CA LYS A 275 23.30 -11.81 -5.84
C LYS A 275 23.61 -11.42 -7.28
N ALA A 276 22.78 -10.59 -7.90
CA ALA A 276 23.01 -10.09 -9.27
C ALA A 276 24.28 -9.23 -9.35
N LYS A 277 24.68 -8.55 -8.26
CA LYS A 277 25.93 -7.80 -8.13
C LYS A 277 27.14 -8.66 -7.71
N GLY A 278 26.97 -9.97 -7.53
CA GLY A 278 28.03 -10.86 -7.05
C GLY A 278 28.41 -10.64 -5.58
N ILE A 279 27.53 -9.99 -4.81
CA ILE A 279 27.75 -9.71 -3.38
C ILE A 279 27.19 -10.86 -2.56
N SER A 280 28.04 -11.45 -1.68
CA SER A 280 27.62 -12.50 -0.74
C SER A 280 27.34 -11.92 0.64
N LEU A 281 26.26 -12.38 1.27
CA LEU A 281 25.96 -12.05 2.67
C LEU A 281 26.84 -12.84 3.67
N SER A 282 27.50 -13.91 3.22
CA SER A 282 28.38 -14.72 4.08
C SER A 282 29.66 -13.99 4.51
N ASP A 283 30.03 -12.92 3.81
CA ASP A 283 31.28 -12.20 4.06
C ASP A 283 31.19 -11.18 5.21
N HIS A 284 30.07 -11.17 5.95
CA HIS A 284 29.78 -10.21 7.03
C HIS A 284 29.87 -8.74 6.64
N LYS A 285 30.15 -8.44 5.37
CA LYS A 285 30.25 -7.08 4.84
C LYS A 285 28.88 -6.40 4.74
N TYR A 286 27.83 -7.18 4.63
CA TYR A 286 26.44 -6.69 4.54
C TYR A 286 25.54 -7.48 5.47
N LYS A 287 24.53 -6.80 6.03
CA LYS A 287 23.47 -7.36 6.86
C LYS A 287 22.12 -6.86 6.38
N ILE A 288 21.13 -7.72 6.31
CA ILE A 288 19.76 -7.31 6.03
C ILE A 288 18.99 -7.35 7.36
N LEU A 289 18.42 -6.21 7.73
CA LEU A 289 17.39 -6.14 8.76
C LEU A 289 16.07 -6.51 8.12
N ASP A 290 15.30 -7.36 8.78
CA ASP A 290 14.04 -7.92 8.30
C ASP A 290 12.96 -7.78 9.37
N TYR A 291 11.77 -7.32 8.96
CA TYR A 291 10.64 -7.08 9.85
C TYR A 291 9.34 -7.49 9.15
N ASN A 292 8.51 -8.26 9.84
CA ASN A 292 7.19 -8.65 9.36
C ASN A 292 6.22 -8.71 10.54
N ASP A 293 5.43 -7.65 10.72
CA ASP A 293 4.42 -7.57 11.76
C ASP A 293 3.32 -6.56 11.37
N ASN A 294 2.10 -6.82 11.84
CA ASN A 294 0.95 -5.91 11.71
C ASN A 294 0.66 -5.43 10.27
N GLY A 295 0.89 -6.29 9.26
CA GLY A 295 0.67 -5.95 7.86
C GLY A 295 1.76 -5.06 7.25
N ILE A 296 2.93 -5.00 7.87
CA ILE A 296 4.11 -4.31 7.36
C ILE A 296 5.24 -5.32 7.21
N GLU A 297 5.71 -5.49 6.00
CA GLU A 297 6.89 -6.26 5.63
C GLU A 297 7.96 -5.26 5.22
N LEU A 298 9.13 -5.29 5.87
CA LEU A 298 10.20 -4.34 5.63
C LEU A 298 11.55 -5.07 5.60
N ALA A 299 12.42 -4.68 4.68
CA ALA A 299 13.82 -5.07 4.71
C ALA A 299 14.72 -3.87 4.45
N MET A 300 15.87 -3.81 5.14
CA MET A 300 16.87 -2.75 5.02
C MET A 300 18.26 -3.35 4.92
N LEU A 301 19.08 -2.82 4.02
CA LEU A 301 20.46 -3.24 3.86
C LEU A 301 21.39 -2.35 4.70
N LEU A 302 22.24 -2.99 5.49
CA LEU A 302 23.33 -2.36 6.21
C LEU A 302 24.66 -2.82 5.65
N SER A 303 25.67 -1.94 5.64
CA SER A 303 27.06 -2.25 5.33
C SER A 303 27.93 -2.16 6.57
N TYR A 304 28.87 -3.10 6.71
CA TYR A 304 29.82 -3.11 7.79
C TYR A 304 31.02 -2.22 7.51
N ASN A 305 31.30 -1.30 8.42
CA ASN A 305 32.51 -0.51 8.45
C ASN A 305 33.54 -1.21 9.35
N SER A 306 34.60 -1.75 8.77
CA SER A 306 35.61 -2.50 9.53
C SER A 306 36.45 -1.64 10.45
N PHE A 307 36.57 -0.35 10.19
CA PHE A 307 37.30 0.60 11.02
C PHE A 307 36.51 0.99 12.27
N MET A 308 35.23 1.32 12.08
CA MET A 308 34.31 1.68 13.16
C MET A 308 33.68 0.45 13.82
N LYS A 309 33.84 -0.73 13.24
CA LYS A 309 33.26 -2.02 13.68
C LYS A 309 31.74 -2.01 13.80
N GLU A 310 31.08 -1.27 12.93
CA GLU A 310 29.63 -1.06 12.98
C GLU A 310 28.94 -1.27 11.64
N TYR A 311 27.63 -1.42 11.69
CA TYR A 311 26.77 -1.47 10.53
C TYR A 311 26.00 -0.17 10.36
N SER A 312 26.13 0.47 9.21
CA SER A 312 25.40 1.67 8.80
C SER A 312 24.49 1.40 7.60
N MET A 313 23.47 2.24 7.42
CA MET A 313 22.57 2.14 6.27
C MET A 313 23.32 2.40 4.96
N VAL A 314 22.96 1.61 3.94
CA VAL A 314 23.53 1.73 2.59
C VAL A 314 22.76 2.75 1.79
N GLU A 315 23.41 3.84 1.37
CA GLU A 315 22.81 4.82 0.46
C GLU A 315 22.66 4.23 -0.94
N SER A 316 21.51 4.44 -1.57
CA SER A 316 21.22 3.93 -2.91
C SER A 316 22.20 4.45 -3.95
N ASN A 317 22.59 5.73 -3.88
CA ASN A 317 23.53 6.36 -4.82
C ASN A 317 24.92 5.72 -4.79
N SER A 318 25.42 5.38 -3.59
CA SER A 318 26.72 4.71 -3.44
C SER A 318 26.67 3.26 -3.92
N PHE A 319 25.50 2.63 -3.86
CA PHE A 319 25.30 1.24 -4.23
C PHE A 319 25.06 1.04 -5.74
N TRP A 320 24.59 2.09 -6.46
CA TRP A 320 24.11 2.00 -7.83
C TRP A 320 25.02 2.59 -8.89
N LEU A 321 26.28 2.85 -8.63
CA LEU A 321 27.21 3.35 -9.65
C LEU A 321 27.28 2.47 -10.94
N ASP A 322 26.66 1.29 -10.93
CA ASP A 322 26.61 0.37 -12.06
C ASP A 322 25.17 -0.11 -12.36
N GLN A 323 24.37 0.78 -12.96
CA GLN A 323 22.93 0.55 -13.22
C GLN A 323 22.61 -0.57 -14.24
N LYS A 324 23.62 -1.17 -14.90
CA LYS A 324 23.38 -2.08 -16.02
C LYS A 324 22.97 -3.52 -15.64
N GLN A 325 23.04 -3.93 -14.38
CA GLN A 325 22.88 -5.34 -14.02
C GLN A 325 21.56 -5.74 -13.38
N THR A 326 20.78 -4.81 -12.84
CA THR A 326 19.52 -5.15 -12.18
C THR A 326 18.36 -4.31 -12.68
N ARG A 327 17.27 -4.98 -13.08
CA ARG A 327 16.03 -4.32 -13.55
C ARG A 327 15.15 -3.82 -12.39
N VAL A 328 15.41 -4.28 -11.16
CA VAL A 328 14.60 -3.96 -9.97
C VAL A 328 15.38 -3.07 -9.03
N THR A 329 14.76 -1.98 -8.59
CA THR A 329 15.33 -1.08 -7.58
C THR A 329 15.12 -1.66 -6.17
N PRO A 330 16.16 -1.81 -5.33
CA PRO A 330 16.02 -2.35 -3.99
C PRO A 330 15.59 -1.31 -2.94
N TRP A 331 14.92 -0.26 -3.38
CA TRP A 331 14.30 0.74 -2.50
C TRP A 331 12.93 1.12 -3.02
N GLY A 332 12.07 1.58 -2.14
CA GLY A 332 10.72 1.99 -2.46
C GLY A 332 9.67 1.25 -1.64
N MET A 333 8.45 1.31 -2.12
CA MET A 333 7.28 0.76 -1.45
C MET A 333 6.37 0.01 -2.39
N SER A 334 5.68 -0.97 -1.84
CA SER A 334 4.53 -1.62 -2.47
C SER A 334 3.33 -1.68 -1.52
N ILE A 335 2.16 -1.74 -2.09
CA ILE A 335 0.90 -2.00 -1.39
C ILE A 335 0.32 -3.26 -1.98
N GLU A 336 0.13 -4.27 -1.14
CA GLU A 336 -0.33 -5.59 -1.56
C GLU A 336 0.55 -6.18 -2.68
N GLY A 337 1.84 -5.88 -2.62
CA GLY A 337 2.85 -6.35 -3.56
C GLY A 337 2.98 -5.57 -4.86
N ILE A 338 2.13 -4.59 -5.09
CA ILE A 338 2.19 -3.71 -6.26
C ILE A 338 2.97 -2.45 -5.89
N ARG A 339 4.00 -2.18 -6.68
CA ARG A 339 4.83 -0.98 -6.51
C ARG A 339 4.00 0.29 -6.53
N ILE A 340 4.39 1.24 -5.70
CA ILE A 340 3.94 2.63 -5.77
C ILE A 340 5.13 3.52 -6.14
N ASP A 341 4.84 4.63 -6.81
CA ASP A 341 5.89 5.55 -7.29
C ASP A 341 6.31 6.51 -6.17
N GLU A 342 6.80 5.93 -5.07
CA GLU A 342 7.33 6.67 -3.92
C GLU A 342 8.55 5.95 -3.35
N ASN A 343 9.45 6.75 -2.77
CA ASN A 343 10.56 6.22 -1.97
C ASN A 343 10.07 5.62 -0.66
N THR A 344 10.90 4.78 -0.05
CA THR A 344 10.60 4.24 1.29
C THR A 344 10.44 5.41 2.27
N PRO A 345 9.32 5.56 2.97
CA PRO A 345 9.11 6.63 3.94
C PRO A 345 10.17 6.64 5.04
N GLY A 346 10.46 7.83 5.57
CA GLY A 346 11.51 8.02 6.57
C GLY A 346 12.90 8.23 5.96
N PHE A 347 13.07 8.00 4.66
CA PHE A 347 14.34 8.15 3.94
C PHE A 347 14.22 9.19 2.81
N LYS A 348 13.64 10.34 3.11
CA LYS A 348 13.47 11.43 2.14
C LYS A 348 14.84 12.00 1.77
N GLY A 349 15.04 12.39 0.51
CA GLY A 349 16.22 13.09 0.00
C GLY A 349 17.39 12.20 -0.42
N HIS A 350 17.71 11.15 0.34
CA HIS A 350 18.72 10.16 -0.03
C HIS A 350 18.11 8.76 0.16
N PRO A 351 17.61 8.12 -0.89
CA PRO A 351 17.03 6.79 -0.76
C PRO A 351 18.10 5.80 -0.30
N PHE A 352 17.83 5.11 0.80
CA PHE A 352 18.61 3.98 1.27
C PHE A 352 18.15 2.70 0.59
N VAL A 353 18.99 1.67 0.61
CA VAL A 353 18.59 0.34 0.16
C VAL A 353 17.65 -0.27 1.20
N ALA A 354 16.38 0.04 1.06
CA ALA A 354 15.30 -0.42 1.93
C ALA A 354 13.99 -0.54 1.13
N TYR A 355 13.24 -1.62 1.36
CA TYR A 355 11.97 -1.87 0.69
C TYR A 355 10.88 -2.22 1.70
N ALA A 356 9.71 -1.59 1.55
CA ALA A 356 8.55 -1.83 2.39
C ALA A 356 7.36 -2.34 1.56
N ASN A 357 6.66 -3.37 2.05
CA ASN A 357 5.40 -3.83 1.50
C ASN A 357 4.32 -3.75 2.58
N MET A 358 3.18 -3.16 2.26
CA MET A 358 2.07 -3.00 3.18
C MET A 358 0.90 -3.84 2.72
N VAL A 359 0.43 -4.71 3.61
CA VAL A 359 -0.63 -5.67 3.32
C VAL A 359 -1.78 -5.58 4.32
N GLY A 360 -2.96 -6.05 3.92
CA GLY A 360 -4.12 -6.15 4.79
C GLY A 360 -4.87 -4.84 5.01
N LYS A 361 -5.75 -4.84 6.01
CA LYS A 361 -6.72 -3.76 6.26
C LYS A 361 -6.08 -2.39 6.49
N GLU A 362 -4.92 -2.38 7.11
CA GLU A 362 -4.20 -1.16 7.48
C GLU A 362 -3.32 -0.59 6.36
N ALA A 363 -3.23 -1.29 5.22
CA ALA A 363 -2.47 -0.80 4.08
C ALA A 363 -3.06 0.52 3.56
N PRO A 364 -2.22 1.51 3.23
CA PRO A 364 -2.68 2.83 2.82
C PRO A 364 -3.47 2.80 1.53
N LYS A 365 -4.36 3.79 1.37
CA LYS A 365 -5.07 4.00 0.13
C LYS A 365 -4.24 4.90 -0.78
N THR A 366 -4.16 4.53 -2.05
CA THR A 366 -3.50 5.33 -3.08
C THR A 366 -4.50 6.02 -4.00
N ASN A 367 -4.03 7.00 -4.78
CA ASN A 367 -4.74 7.51 -5.95
C ASN A 367 -4.72 6.51 -7.12
N VAL A 368 -5.45 6.80 -8.21
CA VAL A 368 -5.52 5.96 -9.42
C VAL A 368 -4.14 5.76 -10.06
N ALA A 369 -3.33 6.81 -10.08
CA ALA A 369 -1.98 6.78 -10.65
C ALA A 369 -0.96 6.03 -9.80
N ARG A 370 -1.28 5.72 -8.52
CA ARG A 370 -0.39 5.14 -7.50
C ARG A 370 0.87 5.97 -7.24
N SER A 371 0.76 7.26 -7.43
CA SER A 371 1.84 8.24 -7.22
C SER A 371 1.78 8.93 -5.86
N ASN A 372 0.77 8.66 -5.03
CA ASN A 372 0.61 9.33 -3.75
C ASN A 372 -0.10 8.45 -2.73
N VAL A 373 0.40 8.44 -1.51
CA VAL A 373 -0.13 7.68 -0.36
C VAL A 373 -0.70 8.64 0.67
N ASN A 374 -1.83 8.32 1.26
CA ASN A 374 -2.42 9.14 2.33
C ASN A 374 -1.51 9.17 3.56
N SER A 375 -1.12 10.37 4.00
CA SER A 375 -0.19 10.63 5.10
C SER A 375 -0.56 9.95 6.42
N ALA A 376 -1.84 9.83 6.75
CA ALA A 376 -2.29 9.18 7.99
C ALA A 376 -1.91 7.68 8.06
N SER A 377 -1.81 7.00 6.94
CA SER A 377 -1.44 5.57 6.88
C SER A 377 0.07 5.35 6.88
N VAL A 378 0.84 6.38 6.58
CA VAL A 378 2.32 6.34 6.56
C VAL A 378 2.89 6.28 7.97
N SER A 379 2.24 6.92 8.95
CA SER A 379 2.72 7.00 10.34
C SER A 379 2.97 5.63 10.99
N LYS A 380 2.11 4.63 10.72
CA LYS A 380 2.28 3.28 11.27
C LYS A 380 3.51 2.59 10.70
N MET A 381 3.75 2.76 9.41
CA MET A 381 4.92 2.20 8.74
C MET A 381 6.20 2.88 9.22
N LEU A 382 6.20 4.22 9.38
CA LEU A 382 7.33 4.96 9.94
C LEU A 382 7.70 4.44 11.34
N ARG A 383 6.71 4.17 12.21
CA ARG A 383 6.96 3.54 13.52
C ARG A 383 7.71 2.22 13.39
N SER A 384 7.31 1.36 12.47
CA SER A 384 7.96 0.06 12.27
C SER A 384 9.38 0.20 11.74
N ILE A 385 9.62 1.12 10.79
CA ILE A 385 10.94 1.43 10.24
C ILE A 385 11.86 1.94 11.35
N TYR A 386 11.42 2.93 12.10
CA TYR A 386 12.21 3.52 13.18
C TYR A 386 12.45 2.55 14.33
N LYS A 387 11.43 1.76 14.70
CA LYS A 387 11.59 0.71 15.70
C LYS A 387 12.66 -0.28 15.31
N LEU A 388 12.62 -0.81 14.11
CA LEU A 388 13.61 -1.76 13.59
C LEU A 388 15.02 -1.19 13.61
N TYR A 389 15.17 0.05 13.17
CA TYR A 389 16.48 0.69 13.12
C TYR A 389 17.03 1.01 14.53
N LEU A 390 16.20 1.50 15.44
CA LEU A 390 16.59 1.75 16.84
C LEU A 390 16.98 0.46 17.57
N GLU A 391 16.28 -0.64 17.34
CA GLU A 391 16.67 -1.94 17.90
C GLU A 391 18.05 -2.39 17.40
N ASN A 392 18.34 -2.15 16.12
CA ASN A 392 19.68 -2.42 15.59
C ASN A 392 20.76 -1.50 16.22
N ILE A 393 20.48 -0.22 16.46
CA ILE A 393 21.39 0.69 17.15
C ILE A 393 21.65 0.21 18.59
N GLU A 394 20.65 -0.22 19.33
CA GLU A 394 20.84 -0.78 20.68
C GLU A 394 21.71 -2.04 20.70
N ILE A 395 21.55 -2.92 19.71
CA ILE A 395 22.40 -4.12 19.57
C ILE A 395 23.85 -3.68 19.29
N GLN A 396 24.06 -2.79 18.34
CA GLN A 396 25.39 -2.29 18.01
C GLN A 396 26.05 -1.57 19.18
N ARG A 397 25.32 -0.79 19.97
CA ARG A 397 25.83 -0.18 21.20
C ARG A 397 26.47 -1.23 22.13
N LYS A 398 25.77 -2.35 22.35
CA LYS A 398 26.27 -3.42 23.23
C LYS A 398 27.52 -4.10 22.66
N ASP A 399 27.55 -4.31 21.37
CA ASP A 399 28.71 -4.91 20.70
C ASP A 399 29.92 -3.98 20.74
N LEU A 400 29.76 -2.71 20.44
CA LEU A 400 30.83 -1.70 20.41
C LEU A 400 31.42 -1.43 21.81
N GLN A 401 30.64 -1.56 22.89
CA GLN A 401 31.16 -1.42 24.27
C GLN A 401 32.24 -2.44 24.63
N ASN A 402 32.34 -3.55 23.91
CA ASN A 402 33.40 -4.55 24.14
C ASN A 402 34.75 -4.08 23.62
N ASP A 403 34.78 -3.20 22.62
CA ASP A 403 35.99 -2.83 21.91
C ASP A 403 36.39 -1.34 22.10
N PHE A 404 35.43 -0.49 22.44
CA PHE A 404 35.58 0.95 22.50
C PHE A 404 35.18 1.55 23.85
N SER A 405 35.64 2.76 24.11
CA SER A 405 35.27 3.49 25.33
C SER A 405 33.78 3.85 25.32
N VAL A 406 33.17 3.92 26.49
CA VAL A 406 31.75 4.23 26.65
C VAL A 406 31.39 5.59 26.03
N THR A 407 32.28 6.59 26.18
CA THR A 407 32.10 7.92 25.58
C THR A 407 32.09 7.87 24.06
N TRP A 408 33.06 7.18 23.47
CA TRP A 408 33.12 7.01 22.02
C TRP A 408 31.87 6.30 21.47
N VAL A 409 31.42 5.23 22.15
CA VAL A 409 30.18 4.52 21.77
C VAL A 409 28.97 5.45 21.81
N ALA A 410 28.90 6.36 22.78
CA ALA A 410 27.80 7.32 22.87
C ALA A 410 27.79 8.32 21.71
N GLU A 411 28.98 8.83 21.32
CA GLU A 411 29.12 9.69 20.13
C GLU A 411 28.69 8.97 18.86
N GLU A 412 29.10 7.72 18.69
CA GLU A 412 28.79 6.92 17.50
C GLU A 412 27.30 6.58 17.43
N MET A 413 26.66 6.22 18.55
CA MET A 413 25.19 6.03 18.59
C MET A 413 24.46 7.31 18.22
N THR A 414 25.01 8.45 18.63
CA THR A 414 24.50 9.77 18.25
C THR A 414 24.57 9.98 16.74
N TRP A 415 25.68 9.63 16.13
CA TRP A 415 25.87 9.74 14.69
C TRP A 415 24.90 8.82 13.92
N LEU A 416 24.75 7.57 14.35
CA LEU A 416 23.81 6.61 13.74
C LEU A 416 22.36 7.08 13.82
N LEU A 417 21.93 7.62 14.96
CA LEU A 417 20.61 8.22 15.11
C LEU A 417 20.42 9.44 14.22
N ASN A 418 21.42 10.31 14.15
CA ASN A 418 21.39 11.49 13.29
C ASN A 418 21.31 11.11 11.81
N SER A 419 21.95 10.02 11.40
CA SER A 419 21.89 9.55 10.02
C SER A 419 20.47 9.12 9.61
N LEU A 420 19.67 8.64 10.56
CA LEU A 420 18.26 8.30 10.32
C LEU A 420 17.39 9.54 10.21
N LEU A 421 17.62 10.54 11.08
CA LEU A 421 16.68 11.63 11.32
C LEU A 421 17.05 12.94 10.60
N LEU A 422 18.34 13.22 10.43
CA LEU A 422 18.84 14.51 9.94
C LEU A 422 19.24 14.53 8.47
N ARG A 423 19.47 13.39 7.84
CA ARG A 423 19.76 13.34 6.39
C ARG A 423 18.54 13.50 5.49
N GLN A 424 17.42 13.84 6.07
CA GLN A 424 16.30 14.35 5.33
C GLN A 424 16.64 15.77 4.86
N ASP A 425 17.32 15.87 3.72
CA ASP A 425 17.59 17.16 3.11
C ASP A 425 18.41 18.13 4.00
N GLN A 426 19.49 18.70 3.52
CA GLN A 426 20.27 19.71 4.26
C GLN A 426 19.41 20.91 4.73
N TYR A 427 18.14 20.96 4.34
CA TYR A 427 17.19 22.03 4.57
C TYR A 427 15.83 21.58 5.14
N SER A 428 15.51 20.30 5.17
CA SER A 428 14.25 19.83 5.75
C SER A 428 14.40 19.49 7.23
N ARG A 429 13.65 20.21 8.03
CA ARG A 429 13.53 20.02 9.47
C ARG A 429 12.82 18.72 9.75
N CYS A 430 13.26 18.01 10.81
CA CYS A 430 12.50 16.87 11.34
C CYS A 430 11.08 17.34 11.68
N GLU A 431 10.07 16.75 11.06
CA GLU A 431 8.69 17.08 11.39
C GLU A 431 8.39 16.60 12.82
N PHE A 432 7.68 17.40 13.57
CA PHE A 432 7.26 17.10 14.96
C PHE A 432 6.54 15.74 15.07
N SER A 433 5.83 15.34 14.00
CA SER A 433 5.18 14.04 13.87
C SER A 433 6.15 12.85 13.97
N ASP A 434 7.39 12.99 13.50
CA ASP A 434 8.37 11.89 13.50
C ASP A 434 8.89 11.63 14.92
N ILE A 435 8.99 12.65 15.75
CA ILE A 435 9.40 12.51 17.17
C ILE A 435 8.33 11.82 17.99
N GLU A 436 7.06 12.17 17.80
CA GLU A 436 5.97 11.46 18.45
C GLU A 436 5.91 9.98 18.07
N ILE A 437 6.22 9.68 16.81
CA ILE A 437 6.32 8.30 16.32
C ILE A 437 7.43 7.53 17.05
N LEU A 438 8.54 8.20 17.36
CA LEU A 438 9.70 7.61 18.02
C LEU A 438 9.61 7.60 19.55
N LYS A 439 8.72 8.39 20.12
CA LYS A 439 8.59 8.66 21.55
C LYS A 439 8.73 7.41 22.41
N ASP A 440 7.86 6.45 22.22
CA ASP A 440 7.79 5.25 23.06
C ASP A 440 9.06 4.40 22.97
N LYS A 441 9.66 4.33 21.78
CA LYS A 441 10.86 3.52 21.58
C LYS A 441 12.12 4.21 22.09
N LEU A 442 12.29 5.51 21.81
CA LEU A 442 13.41 6.30 22.33
C LEU A 442 13.41 6.34 23.87
N SER A 443 12.23 6.45 24.47
CA SER A 443 12.08 6.46 25.93
C SER A 443 12.52 5.17 26.59
N SER A 444 12.30 4.04 25.92
CA SER A 444 12.64 2.71 26.42
C SER A 444 14.02 2.23 26.01
N SER A 445 14.66 2.88 25.00
CA SER A 445 15.95 2.48 24.49
C SER A 445 17.11 2.92 25.40
N GLU A 446 18.05 2.02 25.69
CA GLU A 446 19.24 2.27 26.50
C GLU A 446 20.33 2.99 25.71
N LEU A 447 20.07 4.23 25.30
CA LEU A 447 20.96 5.03 24.44
C LEU A 447 21.55 6.26 25.15
N LEU A 448 21.12 6.55 26.39
CA LEU A 448 21.60 7.69 27.15
C LEU A 448 22.77 7.28 28.02
N LEU A 449 23.90 7.93 27.84
CA LEU A 449 25.05 7.80 28.74
C LEU A 449 24.83 8.69 29.97
N VAL A 450 24.87 8.09 31.14
CA VAL A 450 24.76 8.79 32.43
C VAL A 450 25.96 8.52 33.31
N GLU A 451 26.37 9.51 34.08
CA GLU A 451 27.46 9.44 35.03
C GLU A 451 26.93 9.62 36.45
N ASN A 452 27.28 8.73 37.35
CA ASN A 452 26.97 8.81 38.77
C ASN A 452 28.18 8.38 39.56
N MET A 453 28.76 9.30 40.35
CA MET A 453 29.87 9.03 41.28
C MET A 453 31.02 8.20 40.70
N ASP A 454 31.53 8.39 39.55
CA ASP A 454 32.59 7.65 38.87
C ASP A 454 32.14 6.44 38.04
N LYS A 455 30.84 6.15 37.98
CA LYS A 455 30.34 5.09 37.12
C LYS A 455 29.59 5.68 35.93
N ARG A 456 29.99 5.28 34.72
CA ARG A 456 29.30 5.60 33.48
C ARG A 456 28.52 4.38 33.01
N GLU A 457 27.25 4.55 32.74
CA GLU A 457 26.40 3.48 32.21
C GLU A 457 25.38 4.01 31.22
N PHE A 458 24.99 3.18 30.26
CA PHE A 458 23.85 3.48 29.39
C PHE A 458 22.54 3.16 30.11
N CYS A 459 21.58 4.05 29.96
CA CYS A 459 20.23 3.82 30.49
C CYS A 459 19.17 4.34 29.52
N SER A 460 17.93 3.91 29.73
CA SER A 460 16.77 4.48 29.07
C SER A 460 16.26 5.69 29.86
N LEU A 461 15.56 6.59 29.17
CA LEU A 461 14.98 7.76 29.81
C LEU A 461 13.90 7.35 30.85
N ASN A 462 13.09 6.33 30.57
CA ASN A 462 12.15 5.76 31.51
C ASN A 462 12.84 5.24 32.79
N SER A 463 13.99 4.60 32.65
CA SER A 463 14.81 4.14 33.79
C SER A 463 15.33 5.32 34.62
N LEU A 464 15.69 6.42 33.97
CA LEU A 464 16.22 7.60 34.63
C LEU A 464 15.14 8.28 35.50
N VAL A 465 13.97 8.47 34.94
CA VAL A 465 12.81 9.04 35.64
C VAL A 465 12.41 8.18 36.84
N SER A 466 12.42 6.86 36.70
CA SER A 466 11.96 5.94 37.76
C SER A 466 12.95 5.81 38.92
N LYS A 467 14.23 6.08 38.73
CA LYS A 467 15.27 5.88 39.79
C LYS A 467 15.33 6.99 40.85
N GLY A 468 14.76 8.15 40.61
CA GLY A 468 14.70 9.26 41.61
C GLY A 468 16.08 9.80 42.02
N HIS A 469 17.16 9.39 41.38
CA HIS A 469 18.54 9.79 41.67
C HIS A 469 19.05 10.82 40.67
N PHE A 470 19.91 11.71 41.14
CA PHE A 470 20.60 12.70 40.32
C PHE A 470 21.64 11.99 39.43
N TRP A 471 21.34 11.82 38.15
CA TRP A 471 22.27 11.35 37.15
C TRP A 471 22.70 12.52 36.28
N THR A 472 23.99 12.67 36.05
CA THR A 472 24.50 13.63 35.09
C THR A 472 24.61 12.93 33.76
N ILE A 473 23.92 13.45 32.75
CA ILE A 473 24.03 12.97 31.38
C ILE A 473 25.24 13.65 30.73
N GLU A 474 26.15 12.89 30.15
CA GLU A 474 27.22 13.47 29.36
C GLU A 474 26.67 14.13 28.09
N SER A 475 27.29 15.25 27.72
CA SER A 475 26.84 16.11 26.61
C SER A 475 26.79 15.37 25.27
N GLU A 476 27.72 14.47 25.05
CA GLU A 476 27.87 13.73 23.80
C GLU A 476 26.80 12.64 23.62
N ALA A 477 26.49 11.90 24.69
CA ALA A 477 25.43 10.90 24.67
C ALA A 477 24.03 11.51 24.49
N PHE A 478 23.86 12.72 25.00
CA PHE A 478 22.62 13.46 24.85
C PHE A 478 22.48 14.11 23.48
N ALA A 479 23.55 14.21 22.71
CA ALA A 479 23.51 14.84 21.39
C ALA A 479 22.60 14.10 20.41
N ALA A 480 22.40 12.79 20.54
CA ALA A 480 21.41 12.05 19.75
C ALA A 480 19.98 12.50 20.06
N ALA A 481 19.61 12.55 21.32
CA ALA A 481 18.36 13.15 21.75
C ALA A 481 18.32 14.65 21.47
N ASN A 482 19.46 15.36 21.54
CA ASN A 482 19.57 16.79 21.27
C ASN A 482 19.60 17.19 19.81
N SER A 483 20.01 16.34 18.88
CA SER A 483 19.79 16.62 17.45
C SER A 483 18.31 16.67 17.15
N LEU A 484 17.56 15.71 17.66
CA LEU A 484 16.09 15.74 17.67
C LEU A 484 15.57 17.02 18.35
N LEU A 485 16.14 17.40 19.49
CA LEU A 485 15.82 18.59 20.25
C LEU A 485 16.22 19.90 19.58
N LYS A 486 17.36 19.97 18.90
CA LYS A 486 17.85 21.19 18.21
C LYS A 486 16.95 21.61 17.07
N GLU A 487 16.42 20.69 16.31
CA GLU A 487 15.49 21.01 15.24
C GLU A 487 14.11 21.47 15.76
N ILE A 488 13.69 20.97 16.90
CA ILE A 488 12.49 21.46 17.57
C ILE A 488 12.71 22.85 18.17
N LYS A 489 13.93 23.21 18.62
CA LYS A 489 14.26 24.57 19.07
C LYS A 489 14.06 25.65 18.00
N SER A 490 14.07 25.29 16.72
CA SER A 490 13.76 26.22 15.64
C SER A 490 12.30 26.70 15.63
N THR A 491 11.45 26.13 16.49
CA THR A 491 10.04 26.49 16.68
C THR A 491 9.77 27.23 18.00
N ASP A 492 10.76 27.88 18.60
CA ASP A 492 10.65 28.68 19.85
C ASP A 492 10.20 27.91 21.11
N LYS A 493 10.30 26.59 21.12
CA LYS A 493 9.95 25.78 22.27
C LYS A 493 11.18 25.49 23.12
N SER A 494 11.04 25.67 24.45
CA SER A 494 12.09 25.29 25.41
C SER A 494 12.27 23.76 25.44
N ALA A 495 13.47 23.29 25.82
CA ALA A 495 13.73 21.86 25.98
C ALA A 495 12.77 21.19 26.99
N VAL A 496 12.33 21.94 28.01
CA VAL A 496 11.28 21.52 28.95
C VAL A 496 9.95 21.28 28.24
N SER A 497 9.58 22.14 27.30
CA SER A 497 8.37 21.96 26.47
C SER A 497 8.42 20.68 25.63
N LEU A 498 9.59 20.26 25.19
CA LEU A 498 9.75 19.01 24.46
C LEU A 498 9.63 17.79 25.37
N LEU A 499 10.27 17.83 26.52
CA LEU A 499 10.14 16.76 27.50
C LEU A 499 8.69 16.63 27.96
N LYS A 500 7.96 17.74 28.14
CA LYS A 500 6.51 17.75 28.35
C LYS A 500 5.74 17.09 27.19
N THR A 501 6.15 17.31 25.96
CA THR A 501 5.54 16.67 24.79
C THR A 501 5.86 15.17 24.71
N LEU A 502 7.07 14.78 25.08
CA LEU A 502 7.51 13.39 25.05
C LEU A 502 6.93 12.56 26.20
N TYR A 503 6.83 13.13 27.40
CA TYR A 503 6.51 12.41 28.64
C TYR A 503 5.18 12.81 29.30
N GLY A 504 4.53 13.87 28.85
CA GLY A 504 3.37 14.46 29.51
C GLY A 504 3.75 15.54 30.55
N GLU A 505 2.76 16.33 30.94
CA GLU A 505 3.01 17.50 31.83
C GLU A 505 3.46 17.12 33.24
N GLU A 506 2.92 16.06 33.81
CA GLU A 506 3.24 15.61 35.16
C GLU A 506 4.69 15.12 35.33
N GLU A 507 5.23 14.46 34.32
CA GLU A 507 6.60 13.92 34.35
C GLU A 507 7.67 14.97 34.03
N ALA A 508 7.31 16.05 33.36
CA ALA A 508 8.22 17.14 33.02
C ALA A 508 8.43 18.14 34.21
N GLU A 509 7.61 18.09 35.23
CA GLU A 509 7.76 18.90 36.44
C GLU A 509 8.75 18.30 37.46
N LEU A 510 9.21 17.07 37.22
CA LEU A 510 10.29 16.49 38.02
C LEU A 510 11.58 17.28 37.78
N GLY A 511 12.03 18.06 38.77
CA GLY A 511 13.18 18.98 38.73
C GLY A 511 14.50 18.36 38.27
N ASN A 512 14.58 17.04 38.15
CA ASN A 512 15.71 16.28 37.59
C ASN A 512 15.93 16.52 36.10
N ILE A 513 14.90 16.84 35.33
CA ILE A 513 14.96 17.04 33.89
C ILE A 513 15.59 18.38 33.53
N ASP A 514 15.37 19.43 34.32
CA ASP A 514 15.98 20.74 34.14
C ASP A 514 17.51 20.70 34.33
N VAL A 515 17.99 19.86 35.23
CA VAL A 515 19.43 19.68 35.51
C VAL A 515 20.12 18.92 34.36
N LEU A 516 19.47 17.93 33.79
CA LEU A 516 19.96 17.20 32.64
C LEU A 516 20.19 18.12 31.42
N LEU A 517 19.38 19.17 31.28
CA LEU A 517 19.46 20.13 30.19
C LEU A 517 20.44 21.29 30.48
N CYS A 518 20.67 21.63 31.74
CA CYS A 518 21.53 22.74 32.12
C CYS A 518 23.03 22.45 31.90
N LYS A 519 23.51 21.22 32.06
CA LYS A 519 24.91 20.87 31.83
C LYS A 519 25.38 21.04 30.38
N GLN A 520 24.48 21.04 29.42
CA GLN A 520 24.83 21.29 28.01
C GLN A 520 25.09 22.75 27.63
N ARG A 521 24.82 23.70 28.51
CA ARG A 521 25.05 25.13 28.23
C ARG A 521 26.47 25.57 28.48
N TYR A 522 27.34 24.71 28.99
CA TYR A 522 28.71 25.08 29.44
C TYR A 522 29.85 24.30 28.78
N TYR A 523 29.58 23.59 27.67
CA TYR A 523 30.68 23.01 26.85
C TYR A 523 30.54 23.37 25.37
#